data_663ac92dcc4375e58ab0ad32b21be190
#
_entry.id   663ac92dcc4375e58ab0ad32b21be190
#
_cell.length_a   1.000
_cell.length_b   1.000
_cell.length_c   1.000
_cell.angle_alpha   90.00
_cell.angle_beta   90.00
_cell.angle_gamma   90.00
#
_symmetry.space_group_name_H-M   'P 1'
#
loop_
_entity.id
_entity.type
_entity.pdbx_description
1 polymer ?
#
loop_
_entity_poly.entity_id
_entity_poly.type
_entity_poly.pdbx_seq_one_letter_code
_entity_poly.pdbx_strand_id
1 'polypeptide(L)'
;MSGTNNEEVIENKTYDEISLGDEAFLEKRLTMEDIKLFAIMSGDVNPAHVDDDFAKSSRFQEVIAHGMWGGALISTVLGTKLPGPGTVYLGQTLAFKAPVMLGDVLRVAVRVDKMDEKRHHIVFACRCENQRGDTVIEGEARVLAPTKKVRRQRTVLPEVRLSERGQLHAILTAADHPEPMHTAVVHPVDDSSIRGAVESAKQQLIIPTLVGPRDKIMAAADKAELDIRDFDIVDVPHSHAAAEKAVAMARAGEIEALMKGALHTDELLHEVVKREGGLRTERCLSHVMAFDVPTYPRPLFITDAAINIYPGLAQKRDIIQNAIELAHAIGNSHPRVAILSAVETINPKLNATLDAAALCKMAERGQITGGILDGPLAFDSAVSEDSRVTKGINSPVAGCADILVAPDLEAANMLMKQLSYLADATGAGVVVGARVPIMLTSRADDALTRIASSALALLLAEHQRKALDKYK
;
A
#
# COMPACT_ATOMS: atom_id res chain seq x y z
N MET A 1 26.83 -4.73 -0.42
CA MET A 1 27.38 -6.12 -0.47
C MET A 1 27.63 -6.56 0.96
N SER A 2 26.65 -7.19 1.60
CA SER A 2 26.79 -7.78 2.93
C SER A 2 27.27 -9.21 2.77
N GLY A 3 28.49 -9.49 3.27
CA GLY A 3 29.06 -10.83 3.26
C GLY A 3 28.25 -11.76 4.14
N THR A 4 27.31 -12.47 3.56
CA THR A 4 26.71 -13.64 4.19
C THR A 4 27.71 -14.79 4.04
N ASN A 5 28.32 -15.23 5.17
CA ASN A 5 28.99 -16.50 5.22
C ASN A 5 28.01 -17.61 4.81
N ASN A 6 28.05 -17.97 3.55
CA ASN A 6 27.27 -19.06 2.96
C ASN A 6 27.96 -20.38 3.31
N GLU A 7 27.99 -20.79 4.58
CA GLU A 7 28.28 -22.16 4.92
C GLU A 7 27.05 -22.99 4.53
N GLU A 8 27.17 -23.70 3.40
CA GLU A 8 26.11 -24.57 2.86
C GLU A 8 25.72 -25.71 3.81
N VAL A 9 26.55 -26.00 4.82
CA VAL A 9 26.41 -27.12 5.75
C VAL A 9 26.51 -26.61 7.19
N ILE A 10 25.57 -26.99 8.03
CA ILE A 10 25.64 -26.84 9.49
C ILE A 10 26.02 -28.16 10.12
N GLU A 11 26.95 -28.12 11.07
CA GLU A 11 27.47 -29.27 11.81
C GLU A 11 27.55 -28.93 13.27
N ASN A 12 27.26 -29.91 14.16
CA ASN A 12 27.38 -29.75 15.60
C ASN A 12 28.77 -30.20 16.10
N LYS A 13 29.11 -29.73 17.30
CA LYS A 13 30.06 -30.38 18.18
C LYS A 13 29.30 -31.25 19.20
N THR A 14 29.66 -32.51 19.32
CA THR A 14 29.16 -33.38 20.42
C THR A 14 29.74 -32.96 21.74
N TYR A 15 29.14 -33.37 22.86
CA TYR A 15 29.62 -33.05 24.21
C TYR A 15 31.13 -33.32 24.35
N ASP A 16 31.59 -34.46 23.84
CA ASP A 16 32.99 -34.92 23.95
C ASP A 16 33.96 -34.11 23.06
N GLU A 17 33.46 -33.36 22.09
CA GLU A 17 34.24 -32.48 21.21
C GLU A 17 34.32 -31.04 21.73
N ILE A 18 33.66 -30.74 22.84
CA ILE A 18 33.60 -29.40 23.46
C ILE A 18 34.51 -29.31 24.66
N SER A 19 35.22 -28.21 24.78
CA SER A 19 36.14 -27.94 25.91
C SER A 19 35.79 -26.65 26.64
N LEU A 20 36.18 -26.54 27.90
CA LEU A 20 36.10 -25.30 28.65
C LEU A 20 36.82 -24.19 27.92
N GLY A 21 36.18 -23.00 27.79
CA GLY A 21 36.71 -21.85 27.08
C GLY A 21 36.42 -21.83 25.59
N ASP A 22 35.88 -22.92 25.00
CA ASP A 22 35.42 -22.87 23.59
C ASP A 22 34.44 -21.71 23.40
N GLU A 23 34.60 -20.97 22.32
CA GLU A 23 33.80 -19.78 22.00
C GLU A 23 33.24 -19.85 20.59
N ALA A 24 32.03 -19.33 20.42
CA ALA A 24 31.45 -19.04 19.12
C ALA A 24 30.70 -17.71 19.14
N PHE A 25 30.62 -17.04 18.02
CA PHE A 25 29.92 -15.77 17.92
C PHE A 25 29.24 -15.60 16.56
N LEU A 26 28.32 -14.64 16.51
CA LEU A 26 27.77 -14.07 15.28
C LEU A 26 27.77 -12.54 15.36
N GLU A 27 27.73 -11.88 14.21
CA GLU A 27 27.50 -10.45 14.12
C GLU A 27 26.21 -10.20 13.31
N LYS A 28 25.37 -9.30 13.81
CA LYS A 28 24.12 -8.93 13.15
C LYS A 28 23.90 -7.43 13.30
N ARG A 29 23.67 -6.76 12.18
CA ARG A 29 23.20 -5.36 12.16
C ARG A 29 21.70 -5.33 12.47
N LEU A 30 21.29 -4.46 13.38
CA LEU A 30 19.87 -4.20 13.64
C LEU A 30 19.30 -3.30 12.54
N THR A 31 18.25 -3.78 11.89
CA THR A 31 17.49 -3.03 10.90
C THR A 31 16.08 -2.74 11.41
N MET A 32 15.40 -1.76 10.82
CA MET A 32 13.98 -1.49 11.13
C MET A 32 13.10 -2.70 10.80
N GLU A 33 13.45 -3.45 9.76
CA GLU A 33 12.76 -4.70 9.40
C GLU A 33 12.89 -5.76 10.50
N ASP A 34 14.08 -5.94 11.10
CA ASP A 34 14.28 -6.85 12.23
C ASP A 34 13.38 -6.47 13.43
N ILE A 35 13.26 -5.16 13.72
CA ILE A 35 12.41 -4.66 14.81
C ILE A 35 10.93 -4.96 14.52
N LYS A 36 10.46 -4.65 13.33
CA LYS A 36 9.06 -4.88 12.93
C LYS A 36 8.71 -6.37 12.88
N LEU A 37 9.60 -7.21 12.33
CA LEU A 37 9.43 -8.67 12.32
C LEU A 37 9.36 -9.23 13.73
N PHE A 38 10.22 -8.74 14.64
CA PHE A 38 10.20 -9.18 16.03
C PHE A 38 8.92 -8.75 16.74
N ALA A 39 8.44 -7.51 16.52
CA ALA A 39 7.16 -7.03 17.04
C ALA A 39 5.98 -7.89 16.55
N ILE A 40 5.94 -8.22 15.25
CA ILE A 40 4.89 -9.06 14.66
C ILE A 40 4.91 -10.46 15.28
N MET A 41 6.10 -11.07 15.41
CA MET A 41 6.24 -12.42 15.95
C MET A 41 5.90 -12.49 17.44
N SER A 42 6.34 -11.51 18.23
CA SER A 42 6.18 -11.51 19.70
C SER A 42 4.86 -10.89 20.18
N GLY A 43 4.22 -10.05 19.36
CA GLY A 43 3.09 -9.21 19.76
C GLY A 43 3.50 -7.98 20.58
N ASP A 44 4.79 -7.73 20.77
CA ASP A 44 5.29 -6.58 21.54
C ASP A 44 5.34 -5.32 20.66
N VAL A 45 4.25 -4.57 20.69
CA VAL A 45 4.06 -3.31 19.99
C VAL A 45 4.34 -2.09 20.88
N ASN A 46 5.23 -2.21 21.87
CA ASN A 46 5.61 -1.08 22.70
C ASN A 46 6.11 0.10 21.83
N PRO A 47 5.54 1.33 21.99
CA PRO A 47 5.90 2.48 21.15
C PRO A 47 7.38 2.80 21.10
N ALA A 48 8.17 2.45 22.12
CA ALA A 48 9.63 2.65 22.11
C ALA A 48 10.34 1.89 20.97
N HIS A 49 9.69 0.89 20.38
CA HIS A 49 10.25 0.06 19.31
C HIS A 49 9.65 0.37 17.93
N VAL A 50 8.39 0.85 17.88
CA VAL A 50 7.62 0.89 16.62
C VAL A 50 7.07 2.28 16.27
N ASP A 51 7.24 3.29 17.14
CA ASP A 51 6.74 4.65 16.95
C ASP A 51 7.89 5.65 17.07
N ASP A 52 8.29 6.23 15.94
CA ASP A 52 9.41 7.18 15.84
C ASP A 52 9.19 8.45 16.66
N ASP A 53 7.96 8.97 16.72
CA ASP A 53 7.66 10.21 17.43
C ASP A 53 7.66 10.00 18.94
N PHE A 54 7.11 8.88 19.40
CA PHE A 54 7.23 8.50 20.80
C PHE A 54 8.69 8.22 21.17
N ALA A 55 9.45 7.50 20.35
CA ALA A 55 10.84 7.17 20.59
C ALA A 55 11.72 8.42 20.72
N LYS A 56 11.53 9.43 19.85
CA LYS A 56 12.22 10.74 19.93
C LYS A 56 11.91 11.49 21.24
N SER A 57 10.71 11.35 21.77
CA SER A 57 10.30 11.98 23.04
C SER A 57 10.73 11.18 24.28
N SER A 58 11.18 9.93 24.10
CA SER A 58 11.60 9.04 25.16
C SER A 58 13.04 9.33 25.63
N ARG A 59 13.46 8.70 26.74
CA ARG A 59 14.85 8.77 27.24
C ARG A 59 15.89 8.24 26.24
N PHE A 60 15.48 7.50 25.22
CA PHE A 60 16.36 6.90 24.22
C PHE A 60 16.58 7.80 23.00
N GLN A 61 15.64 8.74 22.73
CA GLN A 61 15.65 9.72 21.64
C GLN A 61 15.58 9.12 20.22
N GLU A 62 15.57 7.81 20.09
CA GLU A 62 15.41 7.07 18.85
C GLU A 62 14.85 5.67 19.11
N VAL A 63 14.42 4.97 18.06
CA VAL A 63 13.91 3.61 18.13
C VAL A 63 15.02 2.64 18.56
N ILE A 64 14.68 1.74 19.48
CA ILE A 64 15.59 0.72 20.02
C ILE A 64 15.07 -0.69 19.72
N ALA A 65 15.97 -1.69 19.72
CA ALA A 65 15.61 -3.10 19.65
C ALA A 65 14.80 -3.55 20.86
N HIS A 66 13.92 -4.54 20.66
CA HIS A 66 13.37 -5.32 21.75
C HIS A 66 14.50 -6.03 22.49
N GLY A 67 14.49 -6.02 23.82
CA GLY A 67 15.57 -6.66 24.60
C GLY A 67 15.76 -8.14 24.23
N MET A 68 14.67 -8.87 24.05
CA MET A 68 14.71 -10.30 23.70
C MET A 68 15.15 -10.59 22.26
N TRP A 69 15.26 -9.59 21.38
CA TRP A 69 15.90 -9.77 20.06
C TRP A 69 17.36 -10.23 20.20
N GLY A 70 18.12 -9.59 21.10
CA GLY A 70 19.48 -10.04 21.44
C GLY A 70 19.51 -11.44 22.09
N GLY A 71 18.52 -11.77 22.91
CA GLY A 71 18.34 -13.11 23.48
C GLY A 71 18.09 -14.18 22.39
N ALA A 72 17.30 -13.85 21.37
CA ALA A 72 17.07 -14.75 20.22
C ALA A 72 18.37 -15.01 19.43
N LEU A 73 19.26 -14.00 19.30
CA LEU A 73 20.56 -14.18 18.65
C LEU A 73 21.49 -15.09 19.45
N ILE A 74 21.46 -15.06 20.80
CA ILE A 74 22.18 -16.03 21.64
C ILE A 74 21.69 -17.45 21.32
N SER A 75 20.38 -17.66 21.25
CA SER A 75 19.80 -18.95 20.84
C SER A 75 20.28 -19.40 19.47
N THR A 76 20.42 -18.45 18.53
CA THR A 76 20.95 -18.74 17.19
C THR A 76 22.39 -19.29 17.26
N VAL A 77 23.29 -18.67 18.04
CA VAL A 77 24.67 -19.17 18.22
C VAL A 77 24.68 -20.59 18.81
N LEU A 78 23.90 -20.79 19.86
CA LEU A 78 23.84 -22.11 20.53
C LEU A 78 23.26 -23.20 19.62
N GLY A 79 22.23 -22.89 18.86
CA GLY A 79 21.56 -23.90 18.02
C GLY A 79 22.22 -24.15 16.66
N THR A 80 23.07 -23.24 16.19
CA THR A 80 23.66 -23.34 14.83
C THR A 80 25.19 -23.40 14.79
N LYS A 81 25.89 -22.98 15.87
CA LYS A 81 27.35 -22.89 15.90
C LYS A 81 28.00 -23.71 17.01
N LEU A 82 27.62 -23.45 18.29
CA LEU A 82 28.24 -24.10 19.44
C LEU A 82 27.22 -24.28 20.60
N PRO A 83 26.83 -25.49 20.94
CA PRO A 83 27.17 -26.78 20.34
C PRO A 83 26.67 -27.03 18.92
N GLY A 84 25.63 -26.27 18.44
CA GLY A 84 25.06 -26.41 17.12
C GLY A 84 23.85 -27.35 17.04
N PRO A 85 23.52 -27.95 15.91
CA PRO A 85 22.33 -28.76 15.68
C PRO A 85 22.16 -29.91 16.72
N GLY A 86 20.97 -30.04 17.27
CA GLY A 86 20.67 -31.05 18.31
C GLY A 86 20.85 -30.55 19.75
N THR A 87 21.25 -29.31 19.97
CA THR A 87 21.29 -28.64 21.26
C THR A 87 19.89 -28.43 21.82
N VAL A 88 19.66 -28.74 23.09
CA VAL A 88 18.41 -28.44 23.79
C VAL A 88 18.64 -27.31 24.80
N TYR A 89 17.89 -26.25 24.67
CA TYR A 89 17.96 -25.10 25.58
C TYR A 89 17.25 -25.42 26.88
N LEU A 90 17.94 -25.29 28.03
CA LEU A 90 17.43 -25.65 29.35
C LEU A 90 17.10 -24.43 30.21
N GLY A 91 17.80 -23.33 30.02
CA GLY A 91 17.57 -22.12 30.79
C GLY A 91 18.50 -20.97 30.39
N GLN A 92 18.07 -19.76 30.75
CA GLN A 92 18.79 -18.53 30.44
C GLN A 92 18.62 -17.51 31.54
N THR A 93 19.70 -16.79 31.86
CA THR A 93 19.65 -15.50 32.56
C THR A 93 20.11 -14.41 31.61
N LEU A 94 19.49 -13.25 31.67
CA LEU A 94 19.87 -12.07 30.89
C LEU A 94 19.84 -10.81 31.76
N ALA A 95 20.87 -10.02 31.66
CA ALA A 95 20.94 -8.67 32.21
C ALA A 95 21.15 -7.68 31.06
N PHE A 96 20.19 -6.79 30.85
CA PHE A 96 20.21 -5.75 29.82
C PHE A 96 20.94 -4.53 30.41
N LYS A 97 22.11 -4.21 29.88
CA LYS A 97 22.98 -3.13 30.38
C LYS A 97 22.81 -1.81 29.64
N ALA A 98 22.57 -1.91 28.33
CA ALA A 98 22.36 -0.75 27.45
C ALA A 98 21.38 -1.08 26.33
N PRO A 99 20.69 -0.09 25.76
CA PRO A 99 19.85 -0.28 24.58
C PRO A 99 20.70 -0.61 23.35
N VAL A 100 20.10 -1.37 22.41
CA VAL A 100 20.64 -1.56 21.07
C VAL A 100 19.90 -0.61 20.14
N MET A 101 20.63 0.31 19.52
CA MET A 101 20.08 1.36 18.68
C MET A 101 19.92 0.88 17.25
N LEU A 102 19.01 1.49 16.51
CA LEU A 102 18.83 1.22 15.08
C LEU A 102 20.17 1.44 14.34
N GLY A 103 20.59 0.44 13.55
CA GLY A 103 21.86 0.48 12.81
C GLY A 103 23.08 -0.06 13.58
N ASP A 104 22.96 -0.30 14.89
CA ASP A 104 24.03 -0.96 15.66
C ASP A 104 24.37 -2.35 15.09
N VAL A 105 25.65 -2.72 15.15
CA VAL A 105 26.13 -4.05 14.83
C VAL A 105 26.40 -4.79 16.15
N LEU A 106 25.59 -5.79 16.42
CA LEU A 106 25.68 -6.56 17.65
C LEU A 106 26.56 -7.80 17.41
N ARG A 107 27.67 -7.90 18.15
CA ARG A 107 28.45 -9.12 18.27
C ARG A 107 27.90 -9.92 19.45
N VAL A 108 27.40 -11.12 19.18
CA VAL A 108 26.81 -12.02 20.17
C VAL A 108 27.73 -13.23 20.33
N ALA A 109 28.37 -13.33 21.47
CA ALA A 109 29.34 -14.38 21.79
C ALA A 109 28.81 -15.28 22.91
N VAL A 110 29.08 -16.57 22.79
CA VAL A 110 28.87 -17.59 23.84
C VAL A 110 30.18 -18.33 24.09
N ARG A 111 30.58 -18.44 25.34
CA ARG A 111 31.80 -19.15 25.76
C ARG A 111 31.47 -20.19 26.80
N VAL A 112 32.04 -21.39 26.65
CA VAL A 112 31.88 -22.52 27.62
C VAL A 112 32.50 -22.13 28.95
N ASP A 113 31.67 -22.04 30.00
CA ASP A 113 32.07 -21.70 31.37
C ASP A 113 32.12 -22.91 32.29
N LYS A 114 31.10 -23.82 32.20
CA LYS A 114 31.02 -25.04 33.06
C LYS A 114 30.48 -26.21 32.24
N MET A 115 30.91 -27.40 32.60
CA MET A 115 30.47 -28.68 32.00
C MET A 115 30.10 -29.68 33.06
N ASP A 116 28.99 -30.42 32.86
CA ASP A 116 28.54 -31.55 33.69
C ASP A 116 28.52 -32.81 32.83
N GLU A 117 29.54 -33.65 33.02
CA GLU A 117 29.74 -34.89 32.27
C GLU A 117 28.59 -35.90 32.44
N LYS A 118 28.04 -36.00 33.67
CA LYS A 118 26.98 -36.98 33.95
C LYS A 118 25.68 -36.68 33.23
N ARG A 119 25.40 -35.40 32.97
CA ARG A 119 24.15 -34.92 32.38
C ARG A 119 24.35 -34.38 30.98
N HIS A 120 25.58 -34.29 30.49
CA HIS A 120 25.97 -33.60 29.26
C HIS A 120 25.45 -32.16 29.20
N HIS A 121 25.34 -31.50 30.38
CA HIS A 121 24.95 -30.10 30.46
C HIS A 121 26.17 -29.20 30.33
N ILE A 122 25.98 -28.10 29.58
CA ILE A 122 26.98 -27.05 29.44
C ILE A 122 26.36 -25.73 29.87
N VAL A 123 27.09 -24.94 30.65
CA VAL A 123 26.77 -23.54 30.94
C VAL A 123 27.68 -22.67 30.13
N PHE A 124 27.07 -21.77 29.36
CA PHE A 124 27.77 -20.80 28.57
C PHE A 124 27.65 -19.41 29.19
N ALA A 125 28.75 -18.70 29.34
CA ALA A 125 28.75 -17.25 29.53
C ALA A 125 28.38 -16.58 28.20
N CYS A 126 27.31 -15.77 28.22
CA CYS A 126 26.77 -15.08 27.05
C CYS A 126 27.08 -13.59 27.16
N ARG A 127 27.58 -12.99 26.06
CA ARG A 127 27.89 -11.58 26.00
C ARG A 127 27.53 -11.01 24.64
N CYS A 128 26.77 -9.91 24.65
CA CYS A 128 26.49 -9.14 23.46
C CYS A 128 27.12 -7.77 23.58
N GLU A 129 27.86 -7.37 22.56
CA GLU A 129 28.55 -6.08 22.48
C GLU A 129 28.17 -5.36 21.20
N ASN A 130 28.03 -4.02 21.27
CA ASN A 130 27.85 -3.21 20.08
C ASN A 130 29.21 -2.93 19.39
N GLN A 131 29.18 -2.25 18.23
CA GLN A 131 30.40 -1.91 17.48
C GLN A 131 31.36 -0.97 18.21
N ARG A 132 30.94 -0.35 19.31
CA ARG A 132 31.81 0.49 20.17
C ARG A 132 32.52 -0.28 21.26
N GLY A 133 32.18 -1.59 21.41
CA GLY A 133 32.68 -2.45 22.48
C GLY A 133 31.88 -2.34 23.80
N ASP A 134 30.74 -1.60 23.78
CA ASP A 134 29.89 -1.53 24.97
C ASP A 134 29.11 -2.84 25.13
N THR A 135 29.13 -3.39 26.34
CA THR A 135 28.31 -4.56 26.67
C THR A 135 26.85 -4.14 26.80
N VAL A 136 25.99 -4.68 25.92
CA VAL A 136 24.55 -4.41 25.91
C VAL A 136 23.73 -5.50 26.61
N ILE A 137 24.18 -6.76 26.54
CA ILE A 137 23.56 -7.90 27.24
C ILE A 137 24.67 -8.79 27.80
N GLU A 138 24.48 -9.28 29.00
CA GLU A 138 25.30 -10.36 29.60
C GLU A 138 24.41 -11.36 30.32
N GLY A 139 24.87 -12.59 30.48
CA GLY A 139 24.14 -13.61 31.19
C GLY A 139 24.72 -15.02 31.00
N GLU A 140 23.97 -16.02 31.42
CA GLU A 140 24.34 -17.42 31.30
C GLU A 140 23.25 -18.21 30.57
N ALA A 141 23.65 -19.07 29.64
CA ALA A 141 22.78 -20.05 29.00
C ALA A 141 23.15 -21.46 29.45
N ARG A 142 22.17 -22.27 29.85
CA ARG A 142 22.35 -23.67 30.14
C ARG A 142 21.70 -24.52 29.07
N VAL A 143 22.46 -25.47 28.52
CA VAL A 143 22.00 -26.36 27.44
C VAL A 143 22.33 -27.82 27.75
N LEU A 144 21.57 -28.74 27.17
CA LEU A 144 21.95 -30.13 26.98
C LEU A 144 22.67 -30.23 25.63
N ALA A 145 23.93 -30.61 25.64
CA ALA A 145 24.74 -30.78 24.45
C ALA A 145 24.39 -32.06 23.69
N PRO A 146 24.47 -32.09 22.37
CA PRO A 146 24.24 -33.30 21.59
C PRO A 146 25.35 -34.33 21.84
N THR A 147 24.97 -35.61 21.87
CA THR A 147 25.91 -36.75 21.97
C THR A 147 26.08 -37.45 20.61
N LYS A 148 25.30 -37.09 19.61
CA LYS A 148 25.37 -37.63 18.26
C LYS A 148 25.78 -36.56 17.27
N LYS A 149 26.69 -36.89 16.37
CA LYS A 149 27.12 -36.02 15.30
C LYS A 149 25.97 -35.78 14.32
N VAL A 150 25.72 -34.50 14.01
CA VAL A 150 24.73 -34.06 13.05
C VAL A 150 25.42 -33.18 12.02
N ARG A 151 25.26 -33.51 10.75
CA ARG A 151 25.72 -32.71 9.62
C ARG A 151 24.59 -32.62 8.61
N ARG A 152 24.12 -31.42 8.30
CA ARG A 152 22.97 -31.18 7.40
C ARG A 152 23.21 -29.97 6.52
N GLN A 153 22.63 -29.97 5.32
CA GLN A 153 22.54 -28.77 4.53
C GLN A 153 21.73 -27.70 5.28
N ARG A 154 22.17 -26.47 5.23
CA ARG A 154 21.45 -25.35 5.83
C ARG A 154 20.12 -25.18 5.10
N THR A 155 19.03 -25.13 5.85
CA THR A 155 17.71 -24.86 5.30
C THR A 155 17.65 -23.41 4.81
N VAL A 156 17.34 -23.22 3.56
CA VAL A 156 17.04 -21.89 3.01
C VAL A 156 15.64 -21.51 3.48
N LEU A 157 15.55 -20.44 4.26
CA LEU A 157 14.27 -19.91 4.69
C LEU A 157 13.63 -19.08 3.58
N PRO A 158 12.29 -19.04 3.49
CA PRO A 158 11.61 -18.14 2.57
C PRO A 158 11.95 -16.68 2.89
N GLU A 159 12.01 -15.86 1.87
CA GLU A 159 12.10 -14.41 2.03
C GLU A 159 10.79 -13.91 2.64
N VAL A 160 10.86 -13.16 3.73
CA VAL A 160 9.71 -12.47 4.33
C VAL A 160 9.82 -11.00 3.97
N ARG A 161 8.78 -10.44 3.37
CA ARG A 161 8.67 -9.01 3.07
C ARG A 161 7.59 -8.40 3.96
N LEU A 162 7.93 -7.34 4.65
CA LEU A 162 6.94 -6.56 5.39
C LEU A 162 6.13 -5.73 4.39
N SER A 163 4.81 -5.85 4.49
CA SER A 163 3.88 -5.05 3.70
C SER A 163 3.24 -4.01 4.61
N GLU A 164 3.53 -2.74 4.37
CA GLU A 164 2.88 -1.63 5.07
C GLU A 164 1.70 -1.14 4.23
N ARG A 165 0.50 -1.52 4.64
CA ARG A 165 -0.75 -1.00 4.06
C ARG A 165 -1.09 0.31 4.78
N GLY A 166 -0.69 1.45 4.26
CA GLY A 166 -0.92 2.73 4.91
C GLY A 166 -1.43 3.83 4.00
N GLN A 167 -1.23 3.71 2.68
CA GLN A 167 -1.55 4.76 1.72
C GLN A 167 -3.06 4.98 1.58
N LEU A 168 -3.82 3.89 1.46
CA LEU A 168 -5.27 3.95 1.39
C LEU A 168 -5.86 4.43 2.72
N HIS A 169 -5.29 4.01 3.84
CA HIS A 169 -5.66 4.51 5.15
C HIS A 169 -5.37 6.01 5.28
N ALA A 170 -4.25 6.51 4.77
CA ALA A 170 -3.95 7.94 4.75
C ALA A 170 -4.98 8.75 3.94
N ILE A 171 -5.45 8.22 2.80
CA ILE A 171 -6.55 8.82 2.03
C ILE A 171 -7.84 8.85 2.85
N LEU A 172 -8.18 7.75 3.52
CA LEU A 172 -9.37 7.66 4.39
C LEU A 172 -9.28 8.66 5.54
N THR A 173 -8.14 8.75 6.21
CA THR A 173 -7.93 9.68 7.34
C THR A 173 -7.96 11.14 6.87
N ALA A 174 -7.45 11.45 5.69
CA ALA A 174 -7.55 12.79 5.11
C ALA A 174 -9.00 13.20 4.80
N ALA A 175 -9.89 12.22 4.60
CA ALA A 175 -11.33 12.46 4.40
C ALA A 175 -12.14 12.58 5.70
N ASP A 176 -11.55 12.44 6.89
CA ASP A 176 -12.27 12.48 8.17
C ASP A 176 -12.84 13.87 8.54
N HIS A 177 -12.46 14.93 7.87
CA HIS A 177 -12.82 16.29 8.22
C HIS A 177 -13.67 17.07 7.18
N PRO A 178 -13.76 16.68 5.89
CA PRO A 178 -14.64 17.34 4.95
C PRO A 178 -16.11 17.11 5.27
N GLU A 179 -16.94 18.10 4.94
CA GLU A 179 -18.40 17.94 5.02
C GLU A 179 -18.85 16.81 4.08
N PRO A 180 -19.68 15.84 4.57
CA PRO A 180 -20.15 14.73 3.75
C PRO A 180 -20.81 15.20 2.46
N MET A 181 -20.58 14.49 1.35
CA MET A 181 -21.13 14.90 0.06
C MET A 181 -22.51 14.29 -0.19
N HIS A 182 -23.45 15.10 -0.68
CA HIS A 182 -24.76 14.62 -1.14
C HIS A 182 -24.57 13.70 -2.38
N THR A 183 -24.92 12.44 -2.23
CA THR A 183 -24.63 11.40 -3.21
C THR A 183 -25.88 10.68 -3.68
N ALA A 184 -26.15 10.69 -4.98
CA ALA A 184 -27.17 9.82 -5.56
C ALA A 184 -26.64 8.40 -5.76
N VAL A 185 -27.22 7.44 -5.03
CA VAL A 185 -26.93 6.00 -5.22
C VAL A 185 -27.91 5.49 -6.27
N VAL A 186 -27.38 5.16 -7.45
CA VAL A 186 -28.18 4.92 -8.65
C VAL A 186 -28.57 3.45 -8.73
N HIS A 187 -29.87 3.15 -8.57
CA HIS A 187 -30.45 1.80 -8.64
C HIS A 187 -29.83 0.79 -7.65
N PRO A 188 -29.81 1.05 -6.34
CA PRO A 188 -29.20 0.16 -5.34
C PRO A 188 -30.19 -0.97 -4.93
N VAL A 189 -30.38 -1.95 -5.82
CA VAL A 189 -31.36 -3.04 -5.66
C VAL A 189 -30.70 -4.41 -5.37
N ASP A 190 -29.44 -4.43 -4.99
CA ASP A 190 -28.73 -5.62 -4.54
C ASP A 190 -28.00 -5.36 -3.19
N ASP A 191 -27.62 -6.44 -2.50
CA ASP A 191 -26.91 -6.39 -1.20
C ASP A 191 -25.66 -5.54 -1.27
N SER A 192 -24.88 -5.70 -2.30
CA SER A 192 -23.57 -5.05 -2.49
C SER A 192 -23.70 -3.53 -2.58
N SER A 193 -24.64 -3.01 -3.37
CA SER A 193 -24.80 -1.57 -3.58
C SER A 193 -25.44 -0.88 -2.37
N ILE A 194 -26.42 -1.53 -1.71
CA ILE A 194 -27.05 -0.96 -0.53
C ILE A 194 -26.08 -0.93 0.66
N ARG A 195 -25.28 -1.98 0.85
CA ARG A 195 -24.24 -2.05 1.89
C ARG A 195 -23.18 -0.99 1.68
N GLY A 196 -22.70 -0.80 0.47
CA GLY A 196 -21.72 0.25 0.15
C GLY A 196 -22.23 1.65 0.50
N ALA A 197 -23.50 1.96 0.23
CA ALA A 197 -24.12 3.22 0.60
C ALA A 197 -24.21 3.40 2.12
N VAL A 198 -24.69 2.38 2.84
CA VAL A 198 -24.82 2.41 4.30
C VAL A 198 -23.48 2.54 5.00
N GLU A 199 -22.46 1.79 4.56
CA GLU A 199 -21.12 1.83 5.14
C GLU A 199 -20.46 3.20 4.91
N SER A 200 -20.55 3.75 3.70
CA SER A 200 -20.02 5.08 3.39
C SER A 200 -20.73 6.19 4.17
N ALA A 201 -22.03 6.06 4.41
CA ALA A 201 -22.81 7.00 5.24
C ALA A 201 -22.42 6.91 6.73
N LYS A 202 -22.22 5.69 7.26
CA LYS A 202 -21.74 5.48 8.64
C LYS A 202 -20.36 6.09 8.89
N GLN A 203 -19.51 6.12 7.87
CA GLN A 203 -18.20 6.77 7.92
C GLN A 203 -18.27 8.28 7.66
N GLN A 204 -19.48 8.86 7.56
CA GLN A 204 -19.70 10.29 7.30
C GLN A 204 -19.05 10.78 5.98
N LEU A 205 -18.88 9.90 5.00
CA LEU A 205 -18.33 10.25 3.68
C LEU A 205 -19.40 10.79 2.74
N ILE A 206 -20.64 10.25 2.86
CA ILE A 206 -21.76 10.61 1.99
C ILE A 206 -23.05 10.83 2.79
N ILE A 207 -23.93 11.67 2.23
CA ILE A 207 -25.35 11.74 2.56
C ILE A 207 -26.10 11.10 1.39
N PRO A 208 -26.55 9.83 1.51
CA PRO A 208 -27.07 9.10 0.37
C PRO A 208 -28.52 9.47 0.07
N THR A 209 -28.83 9.66 -1.21
CA THR A 209 -30.18 9.63 -1.77
C THR A 209 -30.29 8.40 -2.67
N LEU A 210 -31.16 7.46 -2.32
CA LEU A 210 -31.33 6.21 -3.05
C LEU A 210 -32.29 6.43 -4.23
N VAL A 211 -31.83 6.27 -5.47
CA VAL A 211 -32.64 6.53 -6.66
C VAL A 211 -32.95 5.21 -7.37
N GLY A 212 -34.21 4.78 -7.33
CA GLY A 212 -34.61 3.49 -7.94
C GLY A 212 -36.00 3.02 -7.48
N PRO A 213 -36.44 1.81 -7.90
CA PRO A 213 -37.73 1.28 -7.48
C PRO A 213 -37.76 1.01 -5.96
N ARG A 214 -38.59 1.78 -5.24
CA ARG A 214 -38.69 1.74 -3.77
C ARG A 214 -38.82 0.33 -3.22
N ASP A 215 -39.76 -0.46 -3.76
CA ASP A 215 -40.00 -1.81 -3.26
C ASP A 215 -38.78 -2.73 -3.39
N LYS A 216 -38.00 -2.59 -4.48
CA LYS A 216 -36.78 -3.36 -4.68
C LYS A 216 -35.64 -2.91 -3.79
N ILE A 217 -35.53 -1.60 -3.54
CA ILE A 217 -34.54 -1.02 -2.60
C ILE A 217 -34.81 -1.51 -1.19
N MET A 218 -36.09 -1.43 -0.73
CA MET A 218 -36.48 -1.96 0.58
C MET A 218 -36.23 -3.44 0.71
N ALA A 219 -36.61 -4.25 -0.29
CA ALA A 219 -36.34 -5.70 -0.29
C ALA A 219 -34.84 -6.02 -0.26
N ALA A 220 -33.99 -5.23 -0.91
CA ALA A 220 -32.55 -5.42 -0.87
C ALA A 220 -31.99 -5.06 0.54
N ALA A 221 -32.47 -4.00 1.15
CA ALA A 221 -32.06 -3.59 2.50
C ALA A 221 -32.51 -4.61 3.56
N ASP A 222 -33.76 -5.11 3.48
CA ASP A 222 -34.28 -6.15 4.38
C ASP A 222 -33.46 -7.45 4.26
N LYS A 223 -33.17 -7.88 3.04
CA LYS A 223 -32.35 -9.06 2.78
C LYS A 223 -30.91 -8.92 3.30
N ALA A 224 -30.37 -7.71 3.24
CA ALA A 224 -29.02 -7.38 3.72
C ALA A 224 -28.98 -7.10 5.24
N GLU A 225 -30.13 -7.09 5.93
CA GLU A 225 -30.31 -6.73 7.34
C GLU A 225 -29.78 -5.31 7.65
N LEU A 226 -30.05 -4.36 6.75
CA LEU A 226 -29.58 -2.98 6.84
C LEU A 226 -30.73 -2.00 7.11
N ASP A 227 -30.51 -1.07 8.02
CA ASP A 227 -31.45 0.02 8.30
C ASP A 227 -31.17 1.21 7.36
N ILE A 228 -32.18 1.56 6.56
CA ILE A 228 -32.13 2.67 5.59
C ILE A 228 -33.28 3.68 5.81
N ARG A 229 -33.93 3.65 6.98
CA ARG A 229 -35.11 4.50 7.26
C ARG A 229 -34.80 5.99 7.23
N ASP A 230 -33.56 6.35 7.52
CA ASP A 230 -33.08 7.73 7.52
C ASP A 230 -32.58 8.20 6.12
N PHE A 231 -32.66 7.35 5.10
CA PHE A 231 -32.21 7.69 3.76
C PHE A 231 -33.41 8.11 2.88
N ASP A 232 -33.23 9.20 2.15
CA ASP A 232 -34.18 9.62 1.14
C ASP A 232 -34.23 8.64 -0.02
N ILE A 233 -35.46 8.25 -0.45
CA ILE A 233 -35.67 7.39 -1.61
C ILE A 233 -36.46 8.14 -2.66
N VAL A 234 -35.83 8.34 -3.81
CA VAL A 234 -36.47 8.86 -5.03
C VAL A 234 -36.95 7.66 -5.85
N ASP A 235 -38.28 7.43 -5.80
CA ASP A 235 -38.92 6.31 -6.45
C ASP A 235 -39.01 6.50 -7.97
N VAL A 236 -38.40 5.57 -8.74
CA VAL A 236 -38.44 5.53 -10.20
C VAL A 236 -38.50 4.08 -10.68
N PRO A 237 -39.12 3.78 -11.84
CA PRO A 237 -39.54 2.43 -12.18
C PRO A 237 -38.43 1.44 -12.56
N HIS A 238 -37.27 1.91 -13.06
CA HIS A 238 -36.19 1.04 -13.57
C HIS A 238 -34.83 1.75 -13.58
N SER A 239 -33.77 1.01 -13.93
CA SER A 239 -32.35 1.48 -13.90
C SER A 239 -32.11 2.70 -14.79
N HIS A 240 -32.63 2.73 -16.01
CA HIS A 240 -32.47 3.88 -16.91
C HIS A 240 -33.12 5.14 -16.34
N ALA A 241 -34.34 5.05 -15.79
CA ALA A 241 -35.00 6.16 -15.13
C ALA A 241 -34.22 6.63 -13.87
N ALA A 242 -33.58 5.68 -13.17
CA ALA A 242 -32.73 6.01 -12.03
C ALA A 242 -31.46 6.79 -12.45
N ALA A 243 -30.80 6.37 -13.53
CA ALA A 243 -29.65 7.06 -14.08
C ALA A 243 -30.03 8.47 -14.58
N GLU A 244 -31.11 8.61 -15.35
CA GLU A 244 -31.62 9.90 -15.84
C GLU A 244 -31.94 10.85 -14.67
N LYS A 245 -32.68 10.36 -13.66
CA LYS A 245 -33.07 11.17 -12.50
C LYS A 245 -31.86 11.63 -11.67
N ALA A 246 -30.92 10.71 -11.39
CA ALA A 246 -29.71 11.02 -10.66
C ALA A 246 -28.84 12.07 -11.36
N VAL A 247 -28.67 11.94 -12.69
CA VAL A 247 -27.96 12.92 -13.50
C VAL A 247 -28.67 14.29 -13.50
N ALA A 248 -30.00 14.31 -13.57
CA ALA A 248 -30.77 15.55 -13.48
C ALA A 248 -30.60 16.24 -12.12
N MET A 249 -30.62 15.49 -11.00
CA MET A 249 -30.37 16.01 -9.65
C MET A 249 -28.94 16.58 -9.50
N ALA A 250 -27.94 15.88 -10.02
CA ALA A 250 -26.56 16.38 -10.02
C ALA A 250 -26.42 17.65 -10.86
N ARG A 251 -27.10 17.73 -11.99
CA ARG A 251 -27.13 18.94 -12.83
C ARG A 251 -27.80 20.12 -12.14
N ALA A 252 -28.83 19.87 -11.34
CA ALA A 252 -29.53 20.90 -10.55
C ALA A 252 -28.71 21.39 -9.34
N GLY A 253 -27.60 20.71 -9.01
CA GLY A 253 -26.79 21.02 -7.84
C GLY A 253 -27.33 20.44 -6.52
N GLU A 254 -28.32 19.54 -6.59
CA GLU A 254 -28.90 18.85 -5.43
C GLU A 254 -27.96 17.73 -4.95
N ILE A 255 -27.13 17.19 -5.84
CA ILE A 255 -26.22 16.05 -5.65
C ILE A 255 -24.82 16.43 -6.12
N GLU A 256 -23.82 16.05 -5.33
CA GLU A 256 -22.41 16.37 -5.55
C GLU A 256 -21.60 15.17 -6.04
N ALA A 257 -22.14 13.95 -5.97
CA ALA A 257 -21.50 12.74 -6.49
C ALA A 257 -22.55 11.70 -6.93
N LEU A 258 -22.14 10.83 -7.86
CA LEU A 258 -22.93 9.66 -8.23
C LEU A 258 -22.25 8.39 -7.76
N MET A 259 -23.00 7.46 -7.18
CA MET A 259 -22.53 6.11 -6.82
C MET A 259 -23.32 5.09 -7.64
N LYS A 260 -22.62 4.27 -8.41
CA LYS A 260 -23.23 3.22 -9.21
C LYS A 260 -23.73 2.06 -8.34
N GLY A 261 -25.01 1.74 -8.46
CA GLY A 261 -25.62 0.55 -7.87
C GLY A 261 -25.67 -0.64 -8.83
N ALA A 262 -26.80 -1.36 -8.82
CA ALA A 262 -27.04 -2.58 -9.60
C ALA A 262 -27.53 -2.29 -11.02
N LEU A 263 -26.78 -1.47 -11.78
CA LEU A 263 -27.03 -1.23 -13.20
C LEU A 263 -25.73 -1.40 -14.00
N HIS A 264 -25.82 -1.47 -15.33
CA HIS A 264 -24.62 -1.51 -16.17
C HIS A 264 -23.92 -0.15 -16.19
N THR A 265 -22.59 -0.15 -16.28
CA THR A 265 -21.80 1.09 -16.30
C THR A 265 -22.13 1.97 -17.48
N ASP A 266 -22.37 1.37 -18.64
CA ASP A 266 -22.78 2.06 -19.87
C ASP A 266 -24.15 2.73 -19.74
N GLU A 267 -25.13 2.16 -19.00
CA GLU A 267 -26.40 2.81 -18.72
C GLU A 267 -26.23 4.14 -17.97
N LEU A 268 -25.41 4.13 -16.92
CA LEU A 268 -25.14 5.35 -16.14
C LEU A 268 -24.34 6.36 -16.94
N LEU A 269 -23.23 5.92 -17.55
CA LEU A 269 -22.34 6.82 -18.28
C LEU A 269 -22.97 7.38 -19.53
N HIS A 270 -23.91 6.66 -20.17
CA HIS A 270 -24.71 7.20 -21.30
C HIS A 270 -25.46 8.47 -20.90
N GLU A 271 -26.12 8.47 -19.73
CA GLU A 271 -26.81 9.66 -19.24
C GLU A 271 -25.84 10.80 -18.88
N VAL A 272 -24.70 10.47 -18.28
CA VAL A 272 -23.66 11.45 -17.90
C VAL A 272 -23.08 12.16 -19.14
N VAL A 273 -22.83 11.45 -20.25
CA VAL A 273 -22.17 12.02 -21.44
C VAL A 273 -23.14 12.65 -22.44
N LYS A 274 -24.45 12.66 -22.19
CA LYS A 274 -25.41 13.37 -23.07
C LYS A 274 -24.97 14.81 -23.27
N ARG A 275 -25.09 15.31 -24.53
CA ARG A 275 -24.78 16.71 -24.86
C ARG A 275 -25.75 17.67 -24.18
N GLU A 276 -27.03 17.34 -24.22
CA GLU A 276 -28.08 18.06 -23.53
C GLU A 276 -28.56 17.28 -22.33
N GLY A 277 -28.56 17.90 -21.15
CA GLY A 277 -29.01 17.27 -19.93
C GLY A 277 -27.97 16.44 -19.17
N GLY A 278 -26.79 16.17 -19.74
CA GLY A 278 -25.71 15.43 -19.08
C GLY A 278 -24.82 16.28 -18.17
N LEU A 279 -23.73 15.68 -17.71
CA LEU A 279 -22.76 16.27 -16.77
C LEU A 279 -21.39 16.55 -17.42
N ARG A 280 -21.32 16.65 -18.74
CA ARG A 280 -20.08 16.92 -19.47
C ARG A 280 -19.44 18.24 -19.06
N THR A 281 -18.13 18.25 -19.03
CA THR A 281 -17.28 19.44 -18.98
C THR A 281 -16.58 19.64 -20.33
N GLU A 282 -15.59 20.51 -20.40
CA GLU A 282 -14.71 20.69 -21.55
C GLU A 282 -13.76 19.51 -21.78
N ARG A 283 -13.56 18.67 -20.73
CA ARG A 283 -12.69 17.49 -20.77
C ARG A 283 -13.50 16.22 -20.98
N CYS A 284 -12.84 15.20 -21.52
CA CYS A 284 -13.42 13.86 -21.57
C CYS A 284 -13.44 13.23 -20.16
N LEU A 285 -14.39 12.31 -19.97
CA LEU A 285 -14.39 11.45 -18.78
C LEU A 285 -13.17 10.52 -18.80
N SER A 286 -12.63 10.23 -17.63
CA SER A 286 -11.60 9.20 -17.45
C SER A 286 -11.73 8.51 -16.11
N HIS A 287 -11.27 7.28 -16.02
CA HIS A 287 -11.24 6.52 -14.78
C HIS A 287 -9.85 6.53 -14.17
N VAL A 288 -9.74 6.88 -12.91
CA VAL A 288 -8.49 6.85 -12.15
C VAL A 288 -8.62 5.85 -11.01
N MET A 289 -7.70 4.89 -10.96
CA MET A 289 -7.53 3.98 -9.84
C MET A 289 -6.36 4.43 -8.99
N ALA A 290 -6.59 4.66 -7.70
CA ALA A 290 -5.55 4.88 -6.69
C ALA A 290 -5.24 3.55 -6.01
N PHE A 291 -3.99 3.12 -6.04
CA PHE A 291 -3.53 1.88 -5.43
C PHE A 291 -2.63 2.11 -4.23
N ASP A 292 -2.84 1.31 -3.20
CA ASP A 292 -1.88 1.00 -2.15
C ASP A 292 -1.18 -0.31 -2.53
N VAL A 293 0.03 -0.19 -3.07
CA VAL A 293 0.85 -1.33 -3.49
C VAL A 293 1.87 -1.61 -2.40
N PRO A 294 1.84 -2.78 -1.72
CA PRO A 294 2.70 -3.08 -0.57
C PRO A 294 4.20 -2.88 -0.78
N THR A 295 4.65 -3.00 -2.02
CA THR A 295 6.06 -2.86 -2.42
C THR A 295 6.40 -1.49 -3.00
N TYR A 296 5.45 -0.53 -3.00
CA TYR A 296 5.64 0.81 -3.55
C TYR A 296 5.37 1.88 -2.48
N PRO A 297 6.29 2.81 -2.23
CA PRO A 297 6.29 3.64 -1.01
C PRO A 297 5.34 4.87 -1.07
N ARG A 298 4.43 4.91 -2.04
CA ARG A 298 3.48 6.02 -2.23
C ARG A 298 2.21 5.56 -2.93
N PRO A 299 1.08 6.30 -2.83
CA PRO A 299 -0.11 6.01 -3.64
C PRO A 299 0.26 6.02 -5.12
N LEU A 300 -0.17 4.99 -5.84
CA LEU A 300 0.08 4.84 -7.26
C LEU A 300 -1.24 4.96 -8.04
N PHE A 301 -1.37 6.02 -8.84
CA PHE A 301 -2.54 6.20 -9.71
C PHE A 301 -2.32 5.53 -11.06
N ILE A 302 -3.36 4.88 -11.59
CA ILE A 302 -3.38 4.31 -12.93
C ILE A 302 -4.59 4.87 -13.68
N THR A 303 -4.38 5.38 -14.89
CA THR A 303 -5.42 5.96 -15.76
C THR A 303 -5.11 5.71 -17.24
N ASP A 304 -6.06 5.61 -18.16
CA ASP A 304 -7.47 5.38 -17.97
C ASP A 304 -7.77 3.88 -17.95
N ALA A 305 -8.40 3.40 -16.90
CA ALA A 305 -8.53 1.96 -16.68
C ALA A 305 -9.90 1.38 -17.12
N ALA A 306 -10.87 2.24 -17.53
CA ALA A 306 -12.23 1.75 -17.76
C ALA A 306 -13.11 2.54 -18.75
N ILE A 307 -12.71 3.70 -19.28
CA ILE A 307 -13.58 4.58 -20.05
C ILE A 307 -13.15 4.71 -21.50
N ASN A 308 -11.91 5.13 -21.77
CA ASN A 308 -11.44 5.42 -23.13
C ASN A 308 -10.66 4.24 -23.69
N ILE A 309 -11.22 3.55 -24.69
CA ILE A 309 -10.63 2.29 -25.22
C ILE A 309 -9.27 2.58 -25.87
N TYR A 310 -9.22 3.43 -26.89
CA TYR A 310 -7.99 3.84 -27.59
C TYR A 310 -7.92 5.38 -27.60
N PRO A 311 -7.52 6.01 -26.47
CA PRO A 311 -7.52 7.46 -26.40
C PRO A 311 -6.49 8.06 -27.35
N GLY A 312 -6.92 9.01 -28.17
CA GLY A 312 -6.03 9.84 -28.97
C GLY A 312 -5.35 10.92 -28.13
N LEU A 313 -4.42 11.66 -28.75
CA LEU A 313 -3.58 12.66 -28.06
C LEU A 313 -4.40 13.69 -27.25
N ALA A 314 -5.49 14.21 -27.80
CA ALA A 314 -6.35 15.17 -27.11
C ALA A 314 -7.04 14.57 -25.89
N GLN A 315 -7.51 13.31 -25.99
CA GLN A 315 -8.11 12.61 -24.87
C GLN A 315 -7.06 12.29 -23.79
N LYS A 316 -5.85 11.87 -24.18
CA LYS A 316 -4.74 11.62 -23.23
C LYS A 316 -4.35 12.89 -22.47
N ARG A 317 -4.36 14.06 -23.11
CA ARG A 317 -4.19 15.35 -22.43
C ARG A 317 -5.24 15.53 -21.31
N ASP A 318 -6.51 15.31 -21.63
CA ASP A 318 -7.61 15.47 -20.68
C ASP A 318 -7.52 14.42 -19.53
N ILE A 319 -7.21 13.16 -19.86
CA ILE A 319 -7.00 12.06 -18.91
C ILE A 319 -5.90 12.43 -17.91
N ILE A 320 -4.77 12.94 -18.38
CA ILE A 320 -3.65 13.37 -17.54
C ILE A 320 -4.08 14.53 -16.63
N GLN A 321 -4.73 15.54 -17.18
CA GLN A 321 -5.16 16.70 -16.39
C GLN A 321 -6.18 16.30 -15.31
N ASN A 322 -7.10 15.40 -15.61
CA ASN A 322 -8.04 14.85 -14.63
C ASN A 322 -7.32 14.10 -13.50
N ALA A 323 -6.33 13.28 -13.82
CA ALA A 323 -5.56 12.54 -12.82
C ALA A 323 -4.69 13.46 -11.94
N ILE A 324 -4.13 14.53 -12.52
CA ILE A 324 -3.38 15.56 -11.77
C ILE A 324 -4.31 16.26 -10.76
N GLU A 325 -5.52 16.65 -11.16
CA GLU A 325 -6.49 17.29 -10.26
C GLU A 325 -6.89 16.36 -9.10
N LEU A 326 -7.07 15.08 -9.38
CA LEU A 326 -7.33 14.11 -8.32
C LEU A 326 -6.12 13.97 -7.36
N ALA A 327 -4.90 13.97 -7.88
CA ALA A 327 -3.69 13.95 -7.06
C ALA A 327 -3.59 15.21 -6.19
N HIS A 328 -3.95 16.39 -6.72
CA HIS A 328 -4.03 17.61 -5.92
C HIS A 328 -5.08 17.53 -4.81
N ALA A 329 -6.24 16.92 -5.09
CA ALA A 329 -7.30 16.75 -4.11
C ALA A 329 -6.88 15.93 -2.89
N ILE A 330 -5.95 14.97 -3.07
CA ILE A 330 -5.38 14.19 -1.97
C ILE A 330 -4.09 14.79 -1.37
N GLY A 331 -3.74 16.04 -1.74
CA GLY A 331 -2.62 16.77 -1.16
C GLY A 331 -1.28 16.66 -1.90
N ASN A 332 -1.19 15.93 -3.02
CA ASN A 332 0.01 15.92 -3.86
C ASN A 332 0.00 17.09 -4.86
N SER A 333 0.65 18.18 -4.52
CA SER A 333 0.65 19.43 -5.31
C SER A 333 1.48 19.38 -6.59
N HIS A 334 2.40 18.42 -6.73
CA HIS A 334 3.29 18.27 -7.88
C HIS A 334 3.45 16.79 -8.26
N PRO A 335 2.39 16.11 -8.70
CA PRO A 335 2.44 14.69 -9.02
C PRO A 335 3.38 14.42 -10.21
N ARG A 336 4.14 13.34 -10.11
CA ARG A 336 5.02 12.84 -11.17
C ARG A 336 4.24 11.90 -12.06
N VAL A 337 4.09 12.29 -13.32
CA VAL A 337 3.25 11.59 -14.31
C VAL A 337 4.12 10.87 -15.31
N ALA A 338 4.14 9.54 -15.24
CA ALA A 338 4.81 8.69 -16.22
C ALA A 338 3.86 8.30 -17.35
N ILE A 339 4.22 8.64 -18.60
CA ILE A 339 3.47 8.25 -19.78
C ILE A 339 4.04 6.95 -20.30
N LEU A 340 3.28 5.87 -20.11
CA LEU A 340 3.77 4.51 -20.33
C LEU A 340 3.84 4.13 -21.81
N SER A 341 4.89 3.39 -22.13
CA SER A 341 5.08 2.67 -23.38
C SER A 341 5.88 1.40 -23.14
N ALA A 342 6.15 0.64 -24.19
CA ALA A 342 6.98 -0.55 -24.11
C ALA A 342 8.50 -0.25 -24.04
N VAL A 343 8.90 0.98 -24.43
CA VAL A 343 10.30 1.43 -24.52
C VAL A 343 10.42 2.90 -24.13
N GLU A 344 11.65 3.32 -23.79
CA GLU A 344 11.95 4.70 -23.37
C GLU A 344 12.39 5.61 -24.52
N THR A 345 12.52 5.06 -25.73
CA THR A 345 12.93 5.81 -26.92
C THR A 345 11.76 6.06 -27.86
N ILE A 346 11.77 7.19 -28.55
CA ILE A 346 10.74 7.50 -29.55
C ILE A 346 10.87 6.57 -30.74
N ASN A 347 9.83 5.77 -31.00
CA ASN A 347 9.77 4.84 -32.12
C ASN A 347 8.51 5.12 -32.97
N PRO A 348 8.65 5.54 -34.23
CA PRO A 348 7.50 5.85 -35.10
C PRO A 348 6.53 4.69 -35.34
N LYS A 349 6.93 3.45 -35.05
CA LYS A 349 6.06 2.28 -35.15
C LYS A 349 5.22 2.03 -33.90
N LEU A 350 5.51 2.76 -32.80
CA LEU A 350 4.81 2.69 -31.52
C LEU A 350 4.16 4.03 -31.21
N ASN A 351 2.88 4.19 -31.54
CA ASN A 351 2.14 5.44 -31.35
C ASN A 351 2.22 5.96 -29.90
N ALA A 352 2.25 5.08 -28.92
CA ALA A 352 2.38 5.46 -27.51
C ALA A 352 3.65 6.30 -27.23
N THR A 353 4.76 6.03 -27.94
CA THR A 353 5.99 6.82 -27.79
C THR A 353 5.88 8.21 -28.37
N LEU A 354 5.15 8.35 -29.50
CA LEU A 354 4.90 9.64 -30.16
C LEU A 354 3.95 10.48 -29.29
N ASP A 355 2.87 9.89 -28.80
CA ASP A 355 1.94 10.55 -27.87
C ASP A 355 2.66 11.03 -26.63
N ALA A 356 3.52 10.18 -26.02
CA ALA A 356 4.28 10.54 -24.82
C ALA A 356 5.15 11.79 -25.05
N ALA A 357 5.92 11.81 -26.14
CA ALA A 357 6.74 12.97 -26.50
C ALA A 357 5.91 14.23 -26.70
N ALA A 358 4.76 14.11 -27.38
CA ALA A 358 3.85 15.24 -27.61
C ALA A 358 3.23 15.75 -26.31
N LEU A 359 2.80 14.86 -25.39
CA LEU A 359 2.21 15.20 -24.10
C LEU A 359 3.23 15.88 -23.17
N CYS A 360 4.47 15.41 -23.13
CA CYS A 360 5.55 16.10 -22.40
C CYS A 360 5.76 17.52 -22.95
N LYS A 361 5.75 17.70 -24.28
CA LYS A 361 5.85 19.02 -24.88
C LYS A 361 4.61 19.89 -24.60
N MET A 362 3.41 19.31 -24.53
CA MET A 362 2.19 20.01 -24.09
C MET A 362 2.32 20.54 -22.66
N ALA A 363 2.90 19.75 -21.75
CA ALA A 363 3.16 20.19 -20.38
C ALA A 363 4.15 21.35 -20.32
N GLU A 364 5.28 21.27 -21.05
CA GLU A 364 6.24 22.38 -21.16
C GLU A 364 5.62 23.68 -21.71
N ARG A 365 4.55 23.58 -22.51
CA ARG A 365 3.83 24.71 -23.11
C ARG A 365 2.63 25.17 -22.31
N GLY A 366 2.37 24.57 -21.12
CA GLY A 366 1.25 24.93 -20.25
C GLY A 366 -0.13 24.46 -20.75
N GLN A 367 -0.17 23.49 -21.68
CA GLN A 367 -1.42 22.84 -22.11
C GLN A 367 -1.86 21.72 -21.15
N ILE A 368 -0.93 21.23 -20.32
CA ILE A 368 -1.14 20.37 -19.16
C ILE A 368 -0.43 21.07 -18.02
N THR A 369 -1.08 21.22 -16.88
CA THR A 369 -0.54 22.01 -15.75
C THR A 369 -0.66 21.26 -14.42
N GLY A 370 0.18 21.65 -13.44
CA GLY A 370 0.08 21.15 -12.07
C GLY A 370 0.75 19.80 -11.81
N GLY A 371 1.49 19.25 -12.76
CA GLY A 371 2.26 18.01 -12.62
C GLY A 371 3.57 18.06 -13.38
N ILE A 372 4.44 17.10 -13.07
CA ILE A 372 5.73 16.90 -13.74
C ILE A 372 5.57 15.67 -14.64
N LEU A 373 5.69 15.84 -15.95
CA LEU A 373 5.47 14.76 -16.93
C LEU A 373 6.79 14.28 -17.50
N ASP A 374 6.91 12.98 -17.71
CA ASP A 374 7.94 12.38 -18.54
C ASP A 374 7.45 11.10 -19.23
N GLY A 375 8.06 10.81 -20.39
CA GLY A 375 7.75 9.66 -21.23
C GLY A 375 8.32 9.82 -22.65
N PRO A 376 8.39 8.71 -23.40
CA PRO A 376 7.89 7.38 -23.04
C PRO A 376 8.73 6.69 -21.95
N LEU A 377 8.07 5.98 -21.04
CA LEU A 377 8.72 5.15 -20.01
C LEU A 377 8.14 3.74 -20.03
N ALA A 378 8.98 2.72 -19.92
CA ALA A 378 8.53 1.38 -19.63
C ALA A 378 8.09 1.29 -18.16
N PHE A 379 7.24 0.33 -17.83
CA PHE A 379 6.67 0.22 -16.48
C PHE A 379 7.73 0.13 -15.39
N ASP A 380 8.73 -0.73 -15.56
CA ASP A 380 9.85 -0.87 -14.63
C ASP A 380 10.64 0.42 -14.45
N SER A 381 10.86 1.15 -15.54
CA SER A 381 11.54 2.45 -15.50
C SER A 381 10.73 3.54 -14.80
N ALA A 382 9.39 3.45 -14.84
CA ALA A 382 8.52 4.40 -14.17
C ALA A 382 8.49 4.21 -12.63
N VAL A 383 8.56 2.96 -12.14
CA VAL A 383 8.32 2.64 -10.73
C VAL A 383 9.54 2.14 -9.96
N SER A 384 10.65 1.80 -10.63
CA SER A 384 11.87 1.26 -10.00
C SER A 384 13.07 2.17 -10.19
N GLU A 385 13.60 2.68 -9.08
CA GLU A 385 14.83 3.48 -9.09
C GLU A 385 16.03 2.68 -9.59
N ASP A 386 16.13 1.39 -9.24
CA ASP A 386 17.19 0.50 -9.71
C ASP A 386 17.14 0.32 -11.24
N SER A 387 15.94 0.20 -11.81
CA SER A 387 15.75 0.11 -13.25
C SER A 387 16.14 1.43 -13.94
N ARG A 388 15.72 2.57 -13.38
CA ARG A 388 16.12 3.92 -13.86
C ARG A 388 17.64 4.06 -13.92
N VAL A 389 18.34 3.70 -12.83
CA VAL A 389 19.80 3.79 -12.72
C VAL A 389 20.48 2.84 -13.71
N THR A 390 20.04 1.58 -13.76
CA THR A 390 20.62 0.57 -14.66
C THR A 390 20.51 0.96 -16.13
N LYS A 391 19.37 1.57 -16.51
CA LYS A 391 19.13 2.05 -17.90
C LYS A 391 19.70 3.45 -18.16
N GLY A 392 20.26 4.12 -17.16
CA GLY A 392 20.87 5.46 -17.29
C GLY A 392 19.85 6.55 -17.64
N ILE A 393 18.59 6.43 -17.19
CA ILE A 393 17.53 7.38 -17.51
C ILE A 393 17.64 8.62 -16.61
N ASN A 394 17.83 9.78 -17.24
CA ASN A 394 17.82 11.07 -16.55
C ASN A 394 16.43 11.70 -16.63
N SER A 395 15.62 11.50 -15.59
CA SER A 395 14.24 11.91 -15.55
C SER A 395 13.84 12.28 -14.11
N PRO A 396 13.02 13.33 -13.92
CA PRO A 396 12.46 13.66 -12.60
C PRO A 396 11.28 12.74 -12.19
N VAL A 397 10.81 11.88 -13.09
CA VAL A 397 9.65 11.00 -12.93
C VAL A 397 10.04 9.53 -12.84
N ALA A 398 11.02 9.10 -13.63
CA ALA A 398 11.46 7.71 -13.65
C ALA A 398 11.91 7.23 -12.26
N GLY A 399 11.52 6.02 -11.90
CA GLY A 399 11.78 5.37 -10.61
C GLY A 399 10.89 5.82 -9.46
N CYS A 400 10.05 6.86 -9.65
CA CYS A 400 9.28 7.44 -8.56
C CYS A 400 7.93 8.05 -9.00
N ALA A 401 7.31 7.50 -10.03
CA ALA A 401 6.04 7.98 -10.57
C ALA A 401 4.89 7.92 -9.54
N ASP A 402 4.06 8.95 -9.52
CA ASP A 402 2.83 9.00 -8.73
C ASP A 402 1.61 8.61 -9.61
N ILE A 403 1.65 8.94 -10.91
CA ILE A 403 0.59 8.66 -11.88
C ILE A 403 1.17 7.91 -13.08
N LEU A 404 0.56 6.77 -13.41
CA LEU A 404 0.86 5.98 -14.60
C LEU A 404 -0.25 6.19 -15.63
N VAL A 405 0.11 6.73 -16.79
CA VAL A 405 -0.81 6.90 -17.93
C VAL A 405 -0.58 5.78 -18.92
N ALA A 406 -1.51 4.85 -18.99
CA ALA A 406 -1.41 3.71 -19.88
C ALA A 406 -1.67 4.13 -21.35
N PRO A 407 -1.12 3.40 -22.34
CA PRO A 407 -1.31 3.70 -23.75
C PRO A 407 -2.77 3.54 -24.21
N ASP A 408 -3.48 2.56 -23.62
CA ASP A 408 -4.85 2.22 -23.92
C ASP A 408 -5.53 1.53 -22.73
N LEU A 409 -6.84 1.30 -22.83
CA LEU A 409 -7.67 0.68 -21.80
C LEU A 409 -7.24 -0.74 -21.48
N GLU A 410 -6.86 -1.54 -22.47
CA GLU A 410 -6.49 -2.95 -22.24
C GLU A 410 -5.23 -3.05 -21.39
N ALA A 411 -4.20 -2.24 -21.72
CA ALA A 411 -2.97 -2.17 -20.93
C ALA A 411 -3.25 -1.70 -19.49
N ALA A 412 -4.04 -0.65 -19.31
CA ALA A 412 -4.40 -0.15 -17.99
C ALA A 412 -5.19 -1.17 -17.16
N ASN A 413 -6.21 -1.80 -17.76
CA ASN A 413 -7.06 -2.78 -17.08
C ASN A 413 -6.30 -4.03 -16.67
N MET A 414 -5.41 -4.54 -17.55
CA MET A 414 -4.55 -5.67 -17.22
C MET A 414 -3.58 -5.32 -16.09
N LEU A 415 -2.93 -4.16 -16.14
CA LEU A 415 -2.02 -3.68 -15.09
C LEU A 415 -2.74 -3.54 -13.75
N MET A 416 -3.90 -2.89 -13.74
CA MET A 416 -4.74 -2.76 -12.55
C MET A 416 -5.06 -4.11 -11.92
N LYS A 417 -5.50 -5.09 -12.72
CA LYS A 417 -5.83 -6.43 -12.23
C LYS A 417 -4.59 -7.19 -11.75
N GLN A 418 -3.45 -7.06 -12.45
CA GLN A 418 -2.20 -7.66 -12.00
C GLN A 418 -1.78 -7.14 -10.62
N LEU A 419 -1.87 -5.84 -10.38
CA LEU A 419 -1.55 -5.27 -9.07
C LEU A 419 -2.51 -5.79 -7.99
N SER A 420 -3.81 -5.83 -8.26
CA SER A 420 -4.81 -6.31 -7.29
C SER A 420 -4.65 -7.80 -6.97
N TYR A 421 -4.44 -8.66 -7.96
CA TYR A 421 -4.46 -10.11 -7.78
C TYR A 421 -3.08 -10.75 -7.56
N LEU A 422 -2.00 -10.12 -7.99
CA LEU A 422 -0.63 -10.66 -7.89
C LEU A 422 0.28 -9.88 -6.96
N ALA A 423 0.01 -8.59 -6.77
CA ALA A 423 0.81 -7.72 -5.90
C ALA A 423 0.11 -7.37 -4.58
N ASP A 424 -1.02 -8.00 -4.27
CA ASP A 424 -1.82 -7.75 -3.06
C ASP A 424 -2.17 -6.26 -2.85
N ALA A 425 -2.29 -5.53 -3.96
CA ALA A 425 -2.60 -4.11 -3.92
C ALA A 425 -4.09 -3.89 -3.64
N THR A 426 -4.39 -2.97 -2.72
CA THR A 426 -5.75 -2.46 -2.52
C THR A 426 -5.95 -1.19 -3.32
N GLY A 427 -7.13 -1.02 -3.92
CA GLY A 427 -7.39 0.09 -4.81
C GLY A 427 -8.71 0.80 -4.53
N ALA A 428 -8.77 2.09 -4.87
CA ALA A 428 -9.96 2.92 -4.88
C ALA A 428 -10.12 3.58 -6.26
N GLY A 429 -11.32 3.59 -6.82
CA GLY A 429 -11.54 4.11 -8.17
C GLY A 429 -12.60 5.21 -8.22
N VAL A 430 -12.35 6.22 -9.06
CA VAL A 430 -13.30 7.28 -9.34
C VAL A 430 -13.24 7.68 -10.81
N VAL A 431 -14.41 7.95 -11.41
CA VAL A 431 -14.52 8.60 -12.72
C VAL A 431 -14.53 10.10 -12.52
N VAL A 432 -13.67 10.75 -13.25
CA VAL A 432 -13.38 12.19 -13.20
C VAL A 432 -13.62 12.83 -14.60
N GLY A 433 -13.60 14.16 -14.67
CA GLY A 433 -13.87 14.88 -15.92
C GLY A 433 -15.35 15.18 -16.16
N ALA A 434 -16.26 14.75 -15.31
CA ALA A 434 -17.63 15.21 -15.22
C ALA A 434 -17.75 16.38 -14.23
N ARG A 435 -18.95 17.01 -14.19
CA ARG A 435 -19.25 18.08 -13.22
C ARG A 435 -19.18 17.60 -11.76
N VAL A 436 -19.42 16.31 -11.52
CA VAL A 436 -19.33 15.65 -10.21
C VAL A 436 -18.56 14.34 -10.33
N PRO A 437 -17.85 13.88 -9.29
CA PRO A 437 -17.19 12.58 -9.28
C PRO A 437 -18.22 11.43 -9.35
N ILE A 438 -17.82 10.33 -9.99
CA ILE A 438 -18.67 9.15 -10.12
C ILE A 438 -17.94 7.92 -9.60
N MET A 439 -18.49 7.27 -8.60
CA MET A 439 -17.96 6.04 -8.01
C MET A 439 -18.49 4.84 -8.82
N LEU A 440 -17.58 4.16 -9.53
CA LEU A 440 -17.89 2.94 -10.26
C LEU A 440 -17.37 1.74 -9.48
N THR A 441 -18.12 1.30 -8.48
CA THR A 441 -17.77 0.11 -7.72
C THR A 441 -18.10 -1.17 -8.52
N SER A 442 -17.20 -2.15 -8.49
CA SER A 442 -17.42 -3.47 -9.03
C SER A 442 -18.22 -4.34 -8.05
N ARG A 443 -18.95 -5.34 -8.56
CA ARG A 443 -19.61 -6.37 -7.71
C ARG A 443 -18.59 -7.19 -6.91
N ALA A 444 -17.35 -7.26 -7.39
CA ALA A 444 -16.25 -7.99 -6.76
C ALA A 444 -15.47 -7.14 -5.71
N ASP A 445 -15.77 -5.85 -5.60
CA ASP A 445 -15.07 -4.97 -4.65
C ASP A 445 -15.51 -5.29 -3.22
N ASP A 446 -14.55 -5.33 -2.31
CA ASP A 446 -14.81 -5.47 -0.88
C ASP A 446 -15.33 -4.15 -0.25
N ALA A 447 -15.73 -4.21 1.00
CA ALA A 447 -16.23 -3.05 1.72
C ALA A 447 -15.17 -1.93 1.83
N LEU A 448 -13.90 -2.29 2.04
CA LEU A 448 -12.81 -1.35 2.17
C LEU A 448 -12.58 -0.55 0.88
N THR A 449 -12.57 -1.23 -0.26
CA THR A 449 -12.44 -0.60 -1.59
C THR A 449 -13.55 0.40 -1.87
N ARG A 450 -14.79 0.10 -1.46
CA ARG A 450 -15.94 1.01 -1.63
C ARG A 450 -15.84 2.24 -0.75
N ILE A 451 -15.50 2.06 0.52
CA ILE A 451 -15.27 3.17 1.46
C ILE A 451 -14.14 4.06 0.94
N ALA A 452 -13.05 3.47 0.49
CA ALA A 452 -11.93 4.21 -0.07
C ALA A 452 -12.29 5.00 -1.35
N SER A 453 -13.12 4.41 -2.22
CA SER A 453 -13.63 5.12 -3.41
C SER A 453 -14.54 6.29 -3.02
N SER A 454 -15.33 6.15 -1.97
CA SER A 454 -16.17 7.24 -1.44
C SER A 454 -15.31 8.36 -0.82
N ALA A 455 -14.27 8.00 -0.07
CA ALA A 455 -13.32 8.96 0.49
C ALA A 455 -12.56 9.73 -0.62
N LEU A 456 -12.11 9.02 -1.66
CA LEU A 456 -11.45 9.64 -2.81
C LEU A 456 -12.38 10.62 -3.56
N ALA A 457 -13.64 10.23 -3.75
CA ALA A 457 -14.66 11.09 -4.37
C ALA A 457 -14.98 12.32 -3.49
N LEU A 458 -15.05 12.15 -2.15
CA LEU A 458 -15.26 13.24 -1.20
C LEU A 458 -14.13 14.27 -1.24
N LEU A 459 -12.86 13.83 -1.23
CA LEU A 459 -11.71 14.72 -1.35
C LEU A 459 -11.72 15.50 -2.66
N LEU A 460 -12.12 14.86 -3.77
CA LEU A 460 -12.26 15.55 -5.04
C LEU A 460 -13.41 16.57 -5.03
N ALA A 461 -14.58 16.21 -4.48
CA ALA A 461 -15.71 17.13 -4.35
C ALA A 461 -15.34 18.35 -3.48
N GLU A 462 -14.64 18.13 -2.37
CA GLU A 462 -14.12 19.20 -1.51
C GLU A 462 -13.14 20.12 -2.23
N HIS A 463 -12.23 19.55 -3.03
CA HIS A 463 -11.30 20.32 -3.85
C HIS A 463 -12.06 21.20 -4.86
N GLN A 464 -13.12 20.68 -5.48
CA GLN A 464 -13.98 21.40 -6.41
C GLN A 464 -14.80 22.51 -5.72
N ARG A 465 -15.34 22.25 -4.50
CA ARG A 465 -16.03 23.27 -3.67
C ARG A 465 -15.09 24.46 -3.40
N LYS A 466 -13.87 24.19 -2.93
CA LYS A 466 -12.85 25.22 -2.65
C LYS A 466 -12.45 26.03 -3.88
N ALA A 467 -12.41 25.38 -5.05
CA ALA A 467 -12.12 26.08 -6.31
C ALA A 467 -13.26 27.05 -6.70
N LEU A 468 -14.52 26.66 -6.55
CA LEU A 468 -15.70 27.49 -6.83
C LEU A 468 -15.79 28.71 -5.89
N ASP A 469 -15.46 28.56 -4.62
CA ASP A 469 -15.52 29.64 -3.62
C ASP A 469 -14.45 30.71 -3.83
N LYS A 470 -13.35 30.40 -4.49
CA LYS A 470 -12.31 31.37 -4.88
C LYS A 470 -12.78 32.36 -5.99
N TYR A 471 -13.86 32.02 -6.68
CA TYR A 471 -14.40 32.84 -7.78
C TYR A 471 -15.72 33.56 -7.41
N LYS A 472 -16.21 33.39 -6.17
CA LYS A 472 -17.29 34.18 -5.56
C LYS A 472 -16.72 35.37 -4.78
#